data_c2faf585da2a93ea5a7ea72d1fc4fdd9
#
_entry.id   c2faf585da2a93ea5a7ea72d1fc4fdd9
#
_cell.length_a   1.000
_cell.length_b   1.000
_cell.length_c   1.000
_cell.angle_alpha   90.00
_cell.angle_beta   90.00
_cell.angle_gamma   90.00
#
_symmetry.space_group_name_H-M   'P 1'
#
loop_
_entity.id
_entity.type
_entity.pdbx_description
1 polymer ?
#
loop_
_entity_poly.entity_id
_entity_poly.type
_entity_poly.pdbx_seq_one_letter_code
_entity_poly.pdbx_strand_id
1 'polypeptide(L)'
;MNFWYQSNLLAKALKWLLSPFALLFLLITRLRTWLYQRGILASYKAPVPVVIVGNLSVGGNGKTPVVIWLVQQLQQRGIQVGVISRGYGSKAKSYPRLVASHDDPVETGDEPLLIAKRTNAPVCISPNRQQAIEHLLAHFPCQVIISDDGLQHYKLQRDKEIVVLDAQRQFGNGFVLPAGLLREPICRLKSVDWIINNGAETPFSQTVMTLTPQVAIHLQTGEKRPLQDFAQQNITAIAGIGNPQRFFSMLQKLAINVVESQAFQDHQAYDLVLFEKFDKNQPLFMTEKDAVKCQDFAQSNWWYVPVEAEINDEQSEQFIAALIQQVKTAPKSTAL
;
A
#
# COMPACT_ATOMS: atom_id res chain seq x y z
N MET A 1 -4.40 13.02 -12.88
CA MET A 1 -3.37 13.85 -13.58
C MET A 1 -2.47 12.92 -14.40
N ASN A 2 -2.73 12.80 -15.73
CA ASN A 2 -2.00 11.80 -16.54
C ASN A 2 -0.78 12.37 -17.28
N PHE A 3 -0.52 13.68 -17.20
CA PHE A 3 0.56 14.31 -17.97
C PHE A 3 1.97 13.80 -17.57
N TRP A 4 2.14 13.29 -16.34
CA TRP A 4 3.40 12.71 -15.88
C TRP A 4 3.84 11.44 -16.64
N TYR A 5 2.89 10.77 -17.30
CA TYR A 5 3.13 9.56 -18.10
C TYR A 5 3.04 9.82 -19.61
N GLN A 6 2.71 11.06 -20.01
CA GLN A 6 2.55 11.42 -21.42
C GLN A 6 3.82 12.05 -21.98
N SER A 7 4.05 11.83 -23.28
CA SER A 7 5.20 12.38 -24.02
C SER A 7 4.80 13.45 -25.04
N ASN A 8 3.52 13.88 -25.07
CA ASN A 8 3.02 14.87 -26.00
C ASN A 8 3.59 16.28 -25.70
N LEU A 9 3.43 17.22 -26.66
CA LEU A 9 4.00 18.56 -26.58
C LEU A 9 3.50 19.34 -25.37
N LEU A 10 2.20 19.20 -25.04
CA LEU A 10 1.58 19.86 -23.90
C LEU A 10 2.18 19.36 -22.56
N ALA A 11 2.36 18.05 -22.41
CA ALA A 11 2.99 17.47 -21.23
C ALA A 11 4.44 17.92 -21.08
N LYS A 12 5.18 18.04 -22.18
CA LYS A 12 6.55 18.59 -22.17
C LYS A 12 6.56 20.05 -21.75
N ALA A 13 5.67 20.89 -22.32
CA ALA A 13 5.57 22.30 -21.98
C ALA A 13 5.22 22.47 -20.48
N LEU A 14 4.25 21.71 -19.97
CA LEU A 14 3.84 21.75 -18.58
C LEU A 14 4.96 21.30 -17.64
N LYS A 15 5.71 20.26 -17.99
CA LYS A 15 6.89 19.81 -17.27
C LYS A 15 7.91 20.94 -17.12
N TRP A 16 8.26 21.63 -18.22
CA TRP A 16 9.23 22.74 -18.17
C TRP A 16 8.72 23.92 -17.37
N LEU A 17 7.44 24.27 -17.48
CA LEU A 17 6.82 25.32 -16.68
C LEU A 17 6.88 25.02 -15.18
N LEU A 18 6.69 23.76 -14.80
CA LEU A 18 6.70 23.31 -13.41
C LEU A 18 8.12 22.99 -12.86
N SER A 19 9.14 22.93 -13.72
CA SER A 19 10.51 22.58 -13.32
C SER A 19 11.11 23.47 -12.22
N PRO A 20 10.92 24.79 -12.19
CA PRO A 20 11.45 25.64 -11.11
C PRO A 20 10.84 25.26 -9.74
N PHE A 21 9.55 24.95 -9.70
CA PHE A 21 8.87 24.51 -8.47
C PHE A 21 9.33 23.10 -8.04
N ALA A 22 9.61 22.22 -9.00
CA ALA A 22 10.16 20.90 -8.71
C ALA A 22 11.59 21.00 -8.15
N LEU A 23 12.41 21.94 -8.66
CA LEU A 23 13.73 22.20 -8.10
C LEU A 23 13.63 22.72 -6.66
N LEU A 24 12.74 23.67 -6.40
CA LEU A 24 12.50 24.18 -5.06
C LEU A 24 12.03 23.07 -4.11
N PHE A 25 11.08 22.25 -4.54
CA PHE A 25 10.62 21.06 -3.78
C PHE A 25 11.78 20.11 -3.48
N LEU A 26 12.63 19.83 -4.46
CA LEU A 26 13.80 18.97 -4.30
C LEU A 26 14.79 19.54 -3.28
N LEU A 27 15.06 20.85 -3.33
CA LEU A 27 15.96 21.51 -2.39
C LEU A 27 15.41 21.45 -0.96
N ILE A 28 14.12 21.75 -0.77
CA ILE A 28 13.45 21.69 0.54
C ILE A 28 13.49 20.26 1.09
N THR A 29 13.14 19.26 0.28
CA THR A 29 13.14 17.85 0.71
C THR A 29 14.53 17.36 1.05
N ARG A 30 15.54 17.70 0.26
CA ARG A 30 16.95 17.37 0.53
C ARG A 30 17.47 18.03 1.80
N LEU A 31 17.20 19.32 1.97
CA LEU A 31 17.58 20.06 3.19
C LEU A 31 16.94 19.43 4.43
N ARG A 32 15.64 19.14 4.37
CA ARG A 32 14.93 18.47 5.47
C ARG A 32 15.51 17.12 5.80
N THR A 33 15.78 16.28 4.80
CA THR A 33 16.40 14.96 4.98
C THR A 33 17.78 15.09 5.62
N TRP A 34 18.61 16.01 5.13
CA TRP A 34 19.93 16.29 5.66
C TRP A 34 19.89 16.73 7.14
N LEU A 35 18.94 17.62 7.51
CA LEU A 35 18.75 18.07 8.88
C LEU A 35 18.44 16.93 9.83
N TYR A 36 17.59 15.96 9.42
CA TYR A 36 17.32 14.75 10.20
C TYR A 36 18.55 13.85 10.30
N GLN A 37 19.24 13.61 9.19
CA GLN A 37 20.43 12.76 9.15
C GLN A 37 21.58 13.29 10.02
N ARG A 38 21.68 14.62 10.15
CA ARG A 38 22.65 15.29 11.01
C ARG A 38 22.20 15.41 12.47
N GLY A 39 21.00 14.92 12.82
CA GLY A 39 20.46 15.03 14.17
C GLY A 39 20.08 16.46 14.60
N ILE A 40 20.05 17.43 13.65
CA ILE A 40 19.63 18.82 13.92
C ILE A 40 18.12 18.85 14.22
N LEU A 41 17.34 18.07 13.46
CA LEU A 41 15.93 17.84 13.76
C LEU A 41 15.81 16.55 14.58
N ALA A 42 15.04 16.64 15.67
CA ALA A 42 14.80 15.50 16.54
C ALA A 42 14.03 14.39 15.82
N SER A 43 14.52 13.16 15.93
CA SER A 43 13.89 11.95 15.43
C SER A 43 13.64 10.98 16.59
N TYR A 44 12.56 10.20 16.46
CA TYR A 44 12.17 9.18 17.43
C TYR A 44 12.76 7.83 17.03
N LYS A 45 13.39 7.16 17.98
CA LYS A 45 13.85 5.77 17.87
C LYS A 45 12.93 4.87 18.70
N ALA A 46 12.28 3.92 18.04
CA ALA A 46 11.44 2.95 18.72
C ALA A 46 12.28 1.95 19.54
N PRO A 47 11.74 1.36 20.62
CA PRO A 47 12.44 0.34 21.41
C PRO A 47 12.50 -1.03 20.72
N VAL A 48 11.79 -1.20 19.61
CA VAL A 48 11.80 -2.40 18.76
C VAL A 48 12.18 -2.02 17.32
N PRO A 49 12.68 -2.97 16.51
CA PRO A 49 12.99 -2.70 15.10
C PRO A 49 11.81 -2.14 14.33
N VAL A 50 12.09 -1.19 13.44
CA VAL A 50 11.12 -0.55 12.57
C VAL A 50 11.49 -0.81 11.12
N VAL A 51 10.54 -1.40 10.37
CA VAL A 51 10.62 -1.60 8.93
C VAL A 51 9.68 -0.63 8.22
N ILE A 52 10.19 0.15 7.32
CA ILE A 52 9.38 1.03 6.48
C ILE A 52 9.08 0.34 5.15
N VAL A 53 7.81 0.26 4.79
CA VAL A 53 7.37 -0.09 3.44
C VAL A 53 6.83 1.18 2.80
N GLY A 54 7.43 1.58 1.68
CA GLY A 54 7.05 2.84 1.04
C GLY A 54 7.31 2.84 -0.47
N ASN A 55 7.18 4.01 -1.08
CA ASN A 55 7.50 4.23 -2.48
C ASN A 55 8.04 5.64 -2.70
N LEU A 56 8.68 5.87 -3.85
CA LEU A 56 9.21 7.19 -4.23
C LEU A 56 8.19 8.05 -4.97
N SER A 57 7.15 7.45 -5.54
CA SER A 57 6.17 8.13 -6.41
C SER A 57 4.82 8.32 -5.72
N VAL A 58 4.03 9.27 -6.18
CA VAL A 58 2.61 9.34 -5.81
C VAL A 58 1.82 8.26 -6.57
N GLY A 59 0.76 7.75 -5.94
CA GLY A 59 -0.13 6.73 -6.50
C GLY A 59 0.10 5.32 -5.94
N GLY A 60 -0.76 4.39 -6.33
CA GLY A 60 -0.74 3.01 -5.87
C GLY A 60 0.33 2.17 -6.58
N ASN A 61 1.36 1.78 -5.87
CA ASN A 61 2.45 0.91 -6.37
C ASN A 61 2.33 -0.55 -5.88
N GLY A 62 1.34 -0.84 -5.02
CA GLY A 62 1.20 -2.18 -4.43
C GLY A 62 1.87 -2.34 -3.06
N LYS A 63 2.00 -1.27 -2.28
CA LYS A 63 2.57 -1.30 -0.92
C LYS A 63 1.77 -2.20 0.02
N THR A 64 0.45 -2.03 0.05
CA THR A 64 -0.43 -2.78 0.97
C THR A 64 -0.30 -4.30 0.83
N PRO A 65 -0.28 -4.91 -0.38
CA PRO A 65 0.05 -6.32 -0.54
C PRO A 65 1.42 -6.73 0.03
N VAL A 66 2.46 -5.88 -0.12
CA VAL A 66 3.79 -6.14 0.44
C VAL A 66 3.76 -6.08 1.98
N VAL A 67 3.04 -5.11 2.56
CA VAL A 67 2.86 -5.04 4.03
C VAL A 67 2.16 -6.29 4.55
N ILE A 68 1.06 -6.70 3.92
CA ILE A 68 0.32 -7.92 4.29
C ILE A 68 1.23 -9.14 4.21
N TRP A 69 1.93 -9.32 3.08
CA TRP A 69 2.87 -10.43 2.86
C TRP A 69 3.96 -10.45 3.94
N LEU A 70 4.61 -9.32 4.20
CA LEU A 70 5.69 -9.26 5.19
C LEU A 70 5.19 -9.57 6.61
N VAL A 71 4.02 -9.06 6.99
CA VAL A 71 3.39 -9.39 8.28
C VAL A 71 3.16 -10.89 8.39
N GLN A 72 2.55 -11.51 7.37
CA GLN A 72 2.26 -12.94 7.34
C GLN A 72 3.54 -13.78 7.40
N GLN A 73 4.58 -13.42 6.65
CA GLN A 73 5.87 -14.11 6.68
C GLN A 73 6.53 -14.10 8.08
N LEU A 74 6.45 -12.97 8.77
CA LEU A 74 6.98 -12.84 10.11
C LEU A 74 6.13 -13.58 11.15
N GLN A 75 4.79 -13.50 11.05
CA GLN A 75 3.87 -14.22 11.94
C GLN A 75 4.02 -15.75 11.82
N GLN A 76 4.17 -16.27 10.59
CA GLN A 76 4.43 -17.71 10.34
C GLN A 76 5.73 -18.19 11.01
N ARG A 77 6.69 -17.30 11.23
CA ARG A 77 7.96 -17.56 11.91
C ARG A 77 7.93 -17.19 13.40
N GLY A 78 6.73 -16.97 13.97
CA GLY A 78 6.50 -16.72 15.39
C GLY A 78 6.85 -15.32 15.87
N ILE A 79 7.03 -14.35 14.97
CA ILE A 79 7.31 -12.95 15.35
C ILE A 79 6.00 -12.18 15.54
N GLN A 80 5.90 -11.45 16.64
CA GLN A 80 4.76 -10.58 16.93
C GLN A 80 4.94 -9.23 16.26
N VAL A 81 4.10 -8.95 15.27
CA VAL A 81 4.20 -7.77 14.40
C VAL A 81 3.13 -6.77 14.75
N GLY A 82 3.51 -5.49 14.89
CA GLY A 82 2.58 -4.37 14.90
C GLY A 82 2.69 -3.57 13.59
N VAL A 83 1.59 -3.02 13.13
CA VAL A 83 1.57 -2.18 11.93
C VAL A 83 1.13 -0.77 12.28
N ILE A 84 1.85 0.23 11.78
CA ILE A 84 1.45 1.63 11.89
C ILE A 84 1.19 2.22 10.51
N SER A 85 0.14 3.01 10.40
CA SER A 85 -0.19 3.78 9.20
C SER A 85 -0.53 5.23 9.54
N ARG A 86 -0.51 6.10 8.55
CA ARG A 86 -0.94 7.50 8.73
C ARG A 86 -2.43 7.62 8.96
N GLY A 87 -3.20 6.65 8.46
CA GLY A 87 -4.65 6.77 8.35
C GLY A 87 -5.02 7.81 7.29
N TYR A 88 -4.40 7.74 6.11
CA TYR A 88 -4.74 8.67 5.03
C TYR A 88 -6.22 8.55 4.66
N GLY A 89 -6.92 9.68 4.54
CA GLY A 89 -8.37 9.74 4.30
C GLY A 89 -9.24 9.42 5.52
N SER A 90 -8.67 8.98 6.64
CA SER A 90 -9.38 8.68 7.88
C SER A 90 -10.01 9.95 8.48
N LYS A 91 -11.26 9.81 8.96
CA LYS A 91 -12.01 10.82 9.71
C LYS A 91 -12.16 10.44 11.18
N ALA A 92 -11.16 9.76 11.74
CA ALA A 92 -11.14 9.41 13.17
C ALA A 92 -11.29 10.64 14.05
N LYS A 93 -12.09 10.51 15.12
CA LYS A 93 -12.33 11.59 16.10
C LYS A 93 -11.10 11.88 16.98
N SER A 94 -10.25 10.89 17.16
CA SER A 94 -9.04 10.99 17.99
C SER A 94 -7.91 10.12 17.45
N TYR A 95 -6.67 10.50 17.74
CA TYR A 95 -5.45 9.75 17.44
C TYR A 95 -4.54 9.70 18.68
N PRO A 96 -3.73 8.65 18.86
CA PRO A 96 -3.65 7.42 18.05
C PRO A 96 -4.91 6.57 18.18
N ARG A 97 -5.25 5.78 17.12
CA ARG A 97 -6.41 4.88 17.12
C ARG A 97 -5.99 3.48 16.68
N LEU A 98 -6.37 2.47 17.45
CA LEU A 98 -6.30 1.07 17.04
C LEU A 98 -7.39 0.79 16.01
N VAL A 99 -7.07 -0.08 15.05
CA VAL A 99 -7.97 -0.48 13.97
C VAL A 99 -8.48 -1.88 14.26
N ALA A 100 -9.79 -1.99 14.45
CA ALA A 100 -10.48 -3.29 14.57
C ALA A 100 -10.96 -3.76 13.20
N SER A 101 -11.04 -5.07 12.98
CA SER A 101 -11.46 -5.66 11.70
C SER A 101 -12.90 -5.30 11.27
N HIS A 102 -13.73 -4.84 12.20
CA HIS A 102 -15.12 -4.42 11.98
C HIS A 102 -15.30 -2.89 11.96
N ASP A 103 -14.20 -2.12 12.03
CA ASP A 103 -14.28 -0.66 11.98
C ASP A 103 -14.78 -0.15 10.63
N ASP A 104 -15.38 1.05 10.65
CA ASP A 104 -15.74 1.79 9.45
C ASP A 104 -14.48 2.30 8.72
N PRO A 105 -14.30 2.00 7.41
CA PRO A 105 -13.19 2.52 6.62
C PRO A 105 -13.14 4.05 6.56
N VAL A 106 -14.25 4.75 6.74
CA VAL A 106 -14.28 6.21 6.84
C VAL A 106 -13.53 6.70 8.08
N GLU A 107 -13.58 5.95 9.17
CA GLU A 107 -12.89 6.32 10.41
C GLU A 107 -11.43 5.86 10.46
N THR A 108 -11.08 4.76 9.81
CA THR A 108 -9.76 4.14 9.93
C THR A 108 -8.91 4.25 8.68
N GLY A 109 -9.53 4.49 7.53
CA GLY A 109 -8.93 4.37 6.21
C GLY A 109 -9.04 2.95 5.65
N ASP A 110 -9.17 2.84 4.35
CA ASP A 110 -9.33 1.57 3.63
C ASP A 110 -8.10 0.65 3.73
N GLU A 111 -6.89 1.19 3.62
CA GLU A 111 -5.64 0.40 3.68
C GLU A 111 -5.35 -0.17 5.08
N PRO A 112 -5.38 0.62 6.17
CA PRO A 112 -5.20 0.09 7.52
C PRO A 112 -6.23 -0.97 7.89
N LEU A 113 -7.50 -0.76 7.51
CA LEU A 113 -8.57 -1.73 7.76
C LEU A 113 -8.33 -3.04 6.99
N LEU A 114 -7.92 -2.96 5.73
CA LEU A 114 -7.57 -4.12 4.92
C LEU A 114 -6.41 -4.92 5.56
N ILE A 115 -5.35 -4.23 6.00
CA ILE A 115 -4.21 -4.87 6.67
C ILE A 115 -4.69 -5.60 7.94
N ALA A 116 -5.51 -4.94 8.77
CA ALA A 116 -6.04 -5.54 9.99
C ALA A 116 -6.88 -6.81 9.70
N LYS A 117 -7.79 -6.74 8.72
CA LYS A 117 -8.63 -7.87 8.30
C LYS A 117 -7.81 -9.06 7.78
N ARG A 118 -6.75 -8.80 7.01
CA ARG A 118 -5.95 -9.84 6.33
C ARG A 118 -4.93 -10.51 7.24
N THR A 119 -4.42 -9.79 8.22
CA THR A 119 -3.28 -10.27 9.02
C THR A 119 -3.63 -10.58 10.46
N ASN A 120 -4.74 -10.08 10.98
CA ASN A 120 -5.07 -10.06 12.40
C ASN A 120 -3.96 -9.46 13.29
N ALA A 121 -2.97 -8.77 12.71
CA ALA A 121 -1.97 -8.03 13.46
C ALA A 121 -2.59 -6.76 14.06
N PRO A 122 -2.12 -6.30 15.23
CA PRO A 122 -2.53 -5.00 15.74
C PRO A 122 -2.07 -3.88 14.79
N VAL A 123 -3.02 -3.06 14.37
CA VAL A 123 -2.81 -1.92 13.48
C VAL A 123 -3.18 -0.64 14.23
N CYS A 124 -2.32 0.37 14.15
CA CYS A 124 -2.59 1.67 14.74
C CYS A 124 -2.40 2.79 13.72
N ILE A 125 -3.37 3.69 13.65
CA ILE A 125 -3.30 4.88 12.80
C ILE A 125 -3.01 6.14 13.62
N SER A 126 -2.10 6.97 13.13
CA SER A 126 -1.85 8.33 13.64
C SER A 126 -1.04 9.15 12.64
N PRO A 127 -1.33 10.45 12.45
CA PRO A 127 -0.43 11.38 11.78
C PRO A 127 0.96 11.45 12.45
N ASN A 128 1.02 11.25 13.77
CA ASN A 128 2.25 11.14 14.53
C ASN A 128 2.64 9.66 14.72
N ARG A 129 3.64 9.18 13.98
CA ARG A 129 4.10 7.79 14.00
C ARG A 129 4.65 7.36 15.36
N GLN A 130 5.27 8.26 16.12
CA GLN A 130 5.74 7.99 17.47
C GLN A 130 4.58 7.59 18.39
N GLN A 131 3.51 8.39 18.41
CA GLN A 131 2.32 8.08 19.23
C GLN A 131 1.68 6.76 18.83
N ALA A 132 1.65 6.44 17.51
CA ALA A 132 1.13 5.16 17.04
C ALA A 132 1.96 3.98 17.58
N ILE A 133 3.30 4.08 17.56
CA ILE A 133 4.19 3.04 18.08
C ILE A 133 4.03 2.90 19.58
N GLU A 134 4.09 3.99 20.32
CA GLU A 134 3.95 3.99 21.79
C GLU A 134 2.61 3.39 22.20
N HIS A 135 1.54 3.73 21.50
CA HIS A 135 0.21 3.18 21.77
C HIS A 135 0.13 1.67 21.46
N LEU A 136 0.71 1.22 20.35
CA LEU A 136 0.77 -0.22 20.03
C LEU A 136 1.56 -0.99 21.09
N LEU A 137 2.75 -0.52 21.44
CA LEU A 137 3.64 -1.22 22.38
C LEU A 137 3.09 -1.22 23.81
N ALA A 138 2.26 -0.26 24.20
CA ALA A 138 1.56 -0.25 25.47
C ALA A 138 0.46 -1.31 25.59
N HIS A 139 -0.11 -1.78 24.46
CA HIS A 139 -1.24 -2.71 24.44
C HIS A 139 -0.90 -4.09 23.89
N PHE A 140 0.17 -4.21 23.11
CA PHE A 140 0.54 -5.45 22.40
C PHE A 140 2.04 -5.73 22.50
N PRO A 141 2.47 -6.98 22.74
CA PRO A 141 3.88 -7.35 22.85
C PRO A 141 4.55 -7.44 21.47
N CYS A 142 4.45 -6.38 20.66
CA CYS A 142 5.06 -6.36 19.34
C CYS A 142 6.58 -6.39 19.43
N GLN A 143 7.19 -7.25 18.64
CA GLN A 143 8.65 -7.43 18.54
C GLN A 143 9.25 -6.64 17.37
N VAL A 144 8.41 -6.24 16.41
CA VAL A 144 8.76 -5.43 15.24
C VAL A 144 7.57 -4.57 14.83
N ILE A 145 7.85 -3.38 14.33
CA ILE A 145 6.86 -2.48 13.78
C ILE A 145 7.06 -2.34 12.27
N ILE A 146 6.01 -2.56 11.49
CA ILE A 146 5.96 -2.25 10.06
C ILE A 146 5.22 -0.92 9.88
N SER A 147 5.86 0.04 9.23
CA SER A 147 5.25 1.34 8.89
C SER A 147 4.81 1.36 7.44
N ASP A 148 3.51 1.39 7.23
CA ASP A 148 2.92 1.57 5.90
C ASP A 148 3.03 3.04 5.45
N ASP A 149 3.51 3.24 4.20
CA ASP A 149 3.78 4.54 3.54
C ASP A 149 4.58 5.52 4.41
N GLY A 150 5.68 5.01 5.01
CA GLY A 150 6.49 5.79 5.95
C GLY A 150 7.79 6.35 5.38
N LEU A 151 8.13 6.14 4.09
CA LEU A 151 9.47 6.41 3.54
C LEU A 151 9.92 7.87 3.74
N GLN A 152 9.04 8.84 3.52
CA GLN A 152 9.31 10.27 3.70
C GLN A 152 9.15 10.78 5.14
N HIS A 153 8.83 9.90 6.10
CA HIS A 153 8.64 10.29 7.50
C HIS A 153 9.94 10.21 8.31
N TYR A 154 10.91 11.06 8.01
CA TYR A 154 12.25 11.08 8.60
C TYR A 154 12.29 11.37 10.12
N LYS A 155 11.20 11.86 10.71
CA LYS A 155 11.06 11.99 12.16
C LYS A 155 11.09 10.63 12.87
N LEU A 156 10.75 9.53 12.19
CA LEU A 156 10.85 8.16 12.68
C LEU A 156 12.16 7.53 12.19
N GLN A 157 13.03 7.11 13.13
CA GLN A 157 14.18 6.27 12.81
C GLN A 157 13.70 4.90 12.37
N ARG A 158 14.43 4.28 11.49
CA ARG A 158 14.09 2.99 10.90
C ARG A 158 15.33 2.12 10.79
N ASP A 159 15.11 0.82 10.90
CA ASP A 159 16.16 -0.19 10.80
C ASP A 159 16.26 -0.76 9.41
N LYS A 160 15.13 -0.84 8.68
CA LYS A 160 15.04 -1.33 7.32
C LYS A 160 14.05 -0.51 6.50
N GLU A 161 14.35 -0.36 5.20
CA GLU A 161 13.52 0.31 4.22
C GLU A 161 13.27 -0.57 3.00
N ILE A 162 12.00 -0.79 2.71
CA ILE A 162 11.53 -1.49 1.51
C ILE A 162 10.86 -0.47 0.60
N VAL A 163 11.30 -0.41 -0.67
CA VAL A 163 10.64 0.39 -1.69
C VAL A 163 9.89 -0.51 -2.66
N VAL A 164 8.61 -0.23 -2.83
CA VAL A 164 7.76 -0.92 -3.81
C VAL A 164 7.65 -0.07 -5.07
N LEU A 165 8.03 -0.67 -6.20
CA LEU A 165 8.06 -0.04 -7.51
C LEU A 165 7.03 -0.69 -8.45
N ASP A 166 6.17 0.10 -9.07
CA ASP A 166 5.33 -0.38 -10.17
C ASP A 166 6.20 -0.57 -11.42
N ALA A 167 6.42 -1.81 -11.84
CA ALA A 167 7.34 -2.14 -12.94
C ALA A 167 6.91 -1.54 -14.30
N GLN A 168 5.61 -1.37 -14.51
CA GLN A 168 5.08 -0.81 -15.76
C GLN A 168 5.20 0.72 -15.80
N ARG A 169 4.84 1.40 -14.71
CA ARG A 169 4.81 2.86 -14.65
C ARG A 169 6.14 3.46 -14.21
N GLN A 170 6.93 2.69 -13.47
CA GLN A 170 8.21 3.08 -12.90
C GLN A 170 8.16 4.50 -12.29
N PHE A 171 9.00 5.38 -12.81
CA PHE A 171 9.15 6.75 -12.32
C PHE A 171 8.55 7.80 -13.26
N GLY A 172 7.71 7.38 -14.21
CA GLY A 172 7.08 8.27 -15.19
C GLY A 172 8.12 9.10 -15.94
N ASN A 173 7.99 10.43 -15.89
CA ASN A 173 8.94 11.33 -16.53
C ASN A 173 10.25 11.57 -15.74
N GLY A 174 10.43 10.91 -14.58
CA GLY A 174 11.63 10.98 -13.74
C GLY A 174 11.79 12.25 -12.89
N PHE A 175 10.87 13.19 -12.95
CA PHE A 175 10.91 14.44 -12.19
C PHE A 175 10.20 14.30 -10.84
N VAL A 176 10.65 15.12 -9.88
CA VAL A 176 9.95 15.26 -8.60
C VAL A 176 8.73 16.20 -8.76
N LEU A 177 7.84 16.15 -7.79
CA LEU A 177 6.67 17.03 -7.70
C LEU A 177 7.07 18.52 -7.79
N PRO A 178 6.28 19.36 -8.46
CA PRO A 178 5.06 19.04 -9.22
C PRO A 178 5.31 18.72 -10.71
N ALA A 179 6.54 18.81 -11.23
CA ALA A 179 6.86 18.56 -12.64
C ALA A 179 6.81 17.05 -13.01
N GLY A 180 6.90 16.16 -12.02
CA GLY A 180 6.75 14.73 -12.14
C GLY A 180 6.05 14.14 -10.91
N LEU A 181 6.01 12.82 -10.85
CA LEU A 181 5.28 12.08 -9.81
C LEU A 181 6.14 11.74 -8.59
N LEU A 182 7.43 12.05 -8.58
CA LEU A 182 8.33 11.61 -7.53
C LEU A 182 8.23 12.50 -6.29
N ARG A 183 8.14 11.87 -5.11
CA ARG A 183 8.24 12.50 -3.78
C ARG A 183 9.71 12.72 -3.40
N GLU A 184 10.60 11.84 -3.91
CA GLU A 184 12.05 11.87 -3.73
C GLU A 184 12.75 11.44 -5.02
N PRO A 185 13.99 11.89 -5.26
CA PRO A 185 14.69 11.57 -6.50
C PRO A 185 15.07 10.08 -6.57
N ILE A 186 15.21 9.54 -7.80
CA ILE A 186 15.51 8.12 -8.05
C ILE A 186 16.79 7.66 -7.34
N CYS A 187 17.79 8.54 -7.18
CA CYS A 187 19.02 8.20 -6.47
C CYS A 187 18.80 7.75 -5.01
N ARG A 188 17.61 8.01 -4.42
CA ARG A 188 17.23 7.53 -3.09
C ARG A 188 17.21 5.99 -3.00
N LEU A 189 16.99 5.30 -4.13
CA LEU A 189 17.04 3.85 -4.20
C LEU A 189 18.37 3.24 -3.78
N LYS A 190 19.47 3.99 -3.91
CA LYS A 190 20.81 3.50 -3.52
C LYS A 190 21.00 3.33 -2.02
N SER A 191 20.09 3.88 -1.22
CA SER A 191 20.18 3.87 0.26
C SER A 191 19.06 3.10 0.93
N VAL A 192 18.22 2.38 0.19
CA VAL A 192 17.21 1.49 0.73
C VAL A 192 17.73 0.06 0.82
N ASP A 193 17.18 -0.74 1.73
CA ASP A 193 17.65 -2.10 1.95
C ASP A 193 17.09 -3.08 0.92
N TRP A 194 15.89 -2.82 0.39
CA TRP A 194 15.26 -3.72 -0.57
C TRP A 194 14.31 -2.99 -1.50
N ILE A 195 14.34 -3.39 -2.78
CA ILE A 195 13.44 -2.88 -3.81
C ILE A 195 12.62 -4.05 -4.36
N ILE A 196 11.30 -3.94 -4.29
CA ILE A 196 10.36 -4.95 -4.78
C ILE A 196 9.61 -4.38 -5.97
N ASN A 197 9.75 -5.02 -7.12
CA ASN A 197 9.01 -4.66 -8.33
C ASN A 197 7.66 -5.34 -8.35
N ASN A 198 6.59 -4.59 -8.54
CA ASN A 198 5.26 -5.13 -8.73
C ASN A 198 5.01 -5.40 -10.21
N GLY A 199 5.05 -6.68 -10.60
CA GLY A 199 4.67 -7.21 -11.90
C GLY A 199 5.79 -7.73 -12.80
N ALA A 200 6.97 -7.13 -12.84
CA ALA A 200 8.11 -7.57 -13.66
C ALA A 200 9.43 -7.03 -13.12
N GLU A 201 10.56 -7.58 -13.54
CA GLU A 201 11.88 -7.05 -13.24
C GLU A 201 12.06 -5.63 -13.81
N THR A 202 12.93 -4.88 -13.15
CA THR A 202 13.34 -3.54 -13.62
C THR A 202 14.87 -3.38 -13.49
N PRO A 203 15.48 -2.36 -14.10
CA PRO A 203 16.91 -2.08 -13.92
C PRO A 203 17.34 -1.77 -12.47
N PHE A 204 16.38 -1.63 -11.57
CA PHE A 204 16.61 -1.26 -10.16
C PHE A 204 16.62 -2.46 -9.22
N SER A 205 15.98 -3.56 -9.58
CA SER A 205 15.92 -4.80 -8.80
C SER A 205 15.46 -5.97 -9.67
N GLN A 206 15.89 -7.18 -9.33
CA GLN A 206 15.41 -8.44 -9.89
C GLN A 206 14.25 -9.02 -9.07
N THR A 207 14.06 -8.59 -7.82
CA THR A 207 12.95 -9.07 -7.01
C THR A 207 11.61 -8.65 -7.61
N VAL A 208 10.77 -9.63 -7.86
CA VAL A 208 9.43 -9.43 -8.44
C VAL A 208 8.36 -9.91 -7.46
N MET A 209 7.40 -9.04 -7.20
CA MET A 209 6.13 -9.41 -6.58
C MET A 209 5.11 -9.67 -7.67
N THR A 210 4.53 -10.86 -7.66
CA THR A 210 3.35 -11.19 -8.47
C THR A 210 2.11 -11.13 -7.59
N LEU A 211 1.04 -10.53 -8.12
CA LEU A 211 -0.27 -10.51 -7.46
C LEU A 211 -1.14 -11.58 -8.09
N THR A 212 -1.40 -12.65 -7.32
CA THR A 212 -2.11 -13.83 -7.82
C THR A 212 -3.52 -13.88 -7.26
N PRO A 213 -4.55 -13.66 -8.09
CA PRO A 213 -5.94 -13.86 -7.71
C PRO A 213 -6.30 -15.34 -7.93
N GLN A 214 -6.97 -15.94 -6.96
CA GLN A 214 -7.40 -17.36 -7.05
C GLN A 214 -8.91 -17.49 -6.98
N VAL A 215 -9.57 -16.68 -6.17
CA VAL A 215 -11.00 -16.76 -5.88
C VAL A 215 -11.66 -15.41 -5.99
N ALA A 216 -12.97 -15.42 -6.26
CA ALA A 216 -13.86 -14.31 -5.94
C ALA A 216 -14.59 -14.62 -4.64
N ILE A 217 -14.80 -13.61 -3.81
CA ILE A 217 -15.50 -13.73 -2.53
C ILE A 217 -16.76 -12.87 -2.59
N HIS A 218 -17.90 -13.49 -2.31
CA HIS A 218 -19.18 -12.80 -2.28
C HIS A 218 -19.24 -11.81 -1.11
N LEU A 219 -19.57 -10.56 -1.38
CA LEU A 219 -19.40 -9.49 -0.39
C LEU A 219 -20.34 -9.61 0.84
N GLN A 220 -21.56 -10.12 0.66
CA GLN A 220 -22.51 -10.30 1.77
C GLN A 220 -22.30 -11.61 2.54
N THR A 221 -22.09 -12.73 1.81
CA THR A 221 -22.13 -14.07 2.41
C THR A 221 -20.75 -14.60 2.79
N GLY A 222 -19.68 -14.03 2.21
CA GLY A 222 -18.32 -14.58 2.35
C GLY A 222 -18.09 -15.86 1.55
N GLU A 223 -19.05 -16.30 0.71
CA GLU A 223 -18.89 -17.45 -0.16
C GLU A 223 -17.69 -17.28 -1.08
N LYS A 224 -16.84 -18.29 -1.16
CA LYS A 224 -15.65 -18.29 -2.01
C LYS A 224 -15.93 -19.15 -3.24
N ARG A 225 -15.68 -18.61 -4.43
CA ARG A 225 -15.75 -19.35 -5.70
C ARG A 225 -14.44 -19.19 -6.47
N PRO A 226 -13.94 -20.26 -7.10
CA PRO A 226 -12.85 -20.17 -8.07
C PRO A 226 -13.18 -19.16 -9.17
N LEU A 227 -12.20 -18.36 -9.57
CA LEU A 227 -12.41 -17.36 -10.64
C LEU A 227 -12.78 -18.02 -11.98
N GLN A 228 -12.36 -19.28 -12.22
CA GLN A 228 -12.71 -20.06 -13.41
C GLN A 228 -14.22 -20.30 -13.54
N ASP A 229 -14.97 -20.32 -12.44
CA ASP A 229 -16.44 -20.50 -12.46
C ASP A 229 -17.17 -19.31 -13.11
N PHE A 230 -16.47 -18.20 -13.28
CA PHE A 230 -16.98 -16.97 -13.94
C PHE A 230 -16.50 -16.79 -15.37
N ALA A 231 -15.70 -17.71 -15.93
CA ALA A 231 -15.07 -17.58 -17.25
C ALA A 231 -16.05 -17.41 -18.42
N GLN A 232 -17.29 -17.88 -18.27
CA GLN A 232 -18.33 -17.74 -19.32
C GLN A 232 -19.43 -16.74 -18.95
N GLN A 233 -19.25 -16.04 -17.84
CA GLN A 233 -20.24 -15.06 -17.38
C GLN A 233 -19.82 -13.65 -17.80
N ASN A 234 -20.80 -12.86 -18.22
CA ASN A 234 -20.61 -11.44 -18.39
C ASN A 234 -20.52 -10.80 -17.00
N ILE A 235 -19.45 -10.05 -16.75
CA ILE A 235 -19.29 -9.35 -15.49
C ILE A 235 -19.07 -7.85 -15.69
N THR A 236 -19.50 -7.07 -14.71
CA THR A 236 -19.07 -5.68 -14.54
C THR A 236 -17.89 -5.61 -13.59
N ALA A 237 -16.86 -4.85 -13.90
CA ALA A 237 -15.70 -4.68 -13.03
C ALA A 237 -15.50 -3.23 -12.60
N ILE A 238 -15.26 -2.99 -11.31
CA ILE A 238 -14.95 -1.66 -10.78
C ILE A 238 -13.62 -1.66 -10.04
N ALA A 239 -12.90 -0.54 -10.07
CA ALA A 239 -11.68 -0.38 -9.28
C ALA A 239 -11.41 1.09 -8.96
N GLY A 240 -11.30 1.41 -7.65
CA GLY A 240 -10.90 2.70 -7.09
C GLY A 240 -9.50 2.63 -6.44
N ILE A 241 -8.52 2.20 -7.22
CA ILE A 241 -7.12 2.04 -6.81
C ILE A 241 -6.20 2.86 -7.71
N GLY A 242 -4.96 3.07 -7.32
CA GLY A 242 -4.00 3.89 -8.08
C GLY A 242 -3.67 3.40 -9.49
N ASN A 243 -4.00 2.15 -9.85
CA ASN A 243 -3.89 1.61 -11.20
C ASN A 243 -5.07 0.66 -11.52
N PRO A 244 -6.27 1.19 -11.83
CA PRO A 244 -7.46 0.38 -12.09
C PRO A 244 -7.28 -0.57 -13.28
N GLN A 245 -6.56 -0.13 -14.31
CA GLN A 245 -6.34 -0.92 -15.52
C GLN A 245 -5.62 -2.25 -15.25
N ARG A 246 -4.78 -2.30 -14.21
CA ARG A 246 -4.13 -3.54 -13.79
C ARG A 246 -5.17 -4.59 -13.34
N PHE A 247 -6.17 -4.18 -12.58
CA PHE A 247 -7.25 -5.05 -12.14
C PHE A 247 -8.08 -5.56 -13.31
N PHE A 248 -8.49 -4.69 -14.21
CA PHE A 248 -9.27 -5.08 -15.39
C PHE A 248 -8.48 -6.02 -16.31
N SER A 249 -7.22 -5.70 -16.59
CA SER A 249 -6.36 -6.56 -17.42
C SER A 249 -6.08 -7.92 -16.76
N MET A 250 -6.02 -7.97 -15.43
CA MET A 250 -5.87 -9.21 -14.68
C MET A 250 -7.09 -10.13 -14.89
N LEU A 251 -8.31 -9.61 -14.76
CA LEU A 251 -9.54 -10.37 -15.01
C LEU A 251 -9.61 -10.90 -16.47
N GLN A 252 -9.25 -10.05 -17.43
CA GLN A 252 -9.22 -10.44 -18.85
C GLN A 252 -8.20 -11.55 -19.13
N LYS A 253 -7.02 -11.52 -18.51
CA LYS A 253 -6.02 -12.58 -18.63
C LYS A 253 -6.49 -13.92 -18.07
N LEU A 254 -7.43 -13.92 -17.14
CA LEU A 254 -8.08 -15.11 -16.58
C LEU A 254 -9.28 -15.56 -17.42
N ALA A 255 -9.41 -15.04 -18.65
CA ALA A 255 -10.53 -15.31 -19.57
C ALA A 255 -11.92 -14.97 -18.99
N ILE A 256 -11.99 -14.02 -18.03
CA ILE A 256 -13.24 -13.51 -17.51
C ILE A 256 -13.77 -12.43 -18.48
N ASN A 257 -15.02 -12.57 -18.89
CA ASN A 257 -15.64 -11.63 -19.85
C ASN A 257 -16.10 -10.34 -19.18
N VAL A 258 -15.21 -9.37 -19.10
CA VAL A 258 -15.53 -8.03 -18.55
C VAL A 258 -16.23 -7.22 -19.63
N VAL A 259 -17.55 -7.15 -19.59
CA VAL A 259 -18.38 -6.40 -20.57
C VAL A 259 -18.46 -4.91 -20.26
N GLU A 260 -18.32 -4.56 -18.97
CA GLU A 260 -18.28 -3.17 -18.53
C GLU A 260 -17.21 -2.98 -17.47
N SER A 261 -16.45 -1.88 -17.55
CA SER A 261 -15.46 -1.54 -16.54
C SER A 261 -15.52 -0.06 -16.15
N GLN A 262 -15.47 0.22 -14.84
CA GLN A 262 -15.49 1.57 -14.31
C GLN A 262 -14.32 1.81 -13.37
N ALA A 263 -13.45 2.75 -13.73
CA ALA A 263 -12.42 3.26 -12.83
C ALA A 263 -12.99 4.38 -11.95
N PHE A 264 -12.75 4.30 -10.64
CA PHE A 264 -13.02 5.36 -9.68
C PHE A 264 -11.70 6.00 -9.21
N GLN A 265 -11.80 7.15 -8.54
CA GLN A 265 -10.62 7.76 -7.93
C GLN A 265 -10.15 6.93 -6.74
N ASP A 266 -8.82 6.85 -6.56
CA ASP A 266 -8.24 6.22 -5.37
C ASP A 266 -8.73 6.93 -4.11
N HIS A 267 -9.10 6.17 -3.08
CA HIS A 267 -9.73 6.64 -1.84
C HIS A 267 -11.09 7.37 -1.99
N GLN A 268 -11.77 7.24 -3.12
CA GLN A 268 -13.12 7.77 -3.27
C GLN A 268 -14.07 7.07 -2.29
N ALA A 269 -14.87 7.86 -1.60
CA ALA A 269 -15.99 7.32 -0.83
C ALA A 269 -17.08 6.77 -1.78
N TYR A 270 -17.71 5.68 -1.38
CA TYR A 270 -18.76 5.03 -2.15
C TYR A 270 -20.09 5.13 -1.41
N ASP A 271 -21.14 5.25 -2.21
CA ASP A 271 -22.53 5.10 -1.80
C ASP A 271 -23.29 4.24 -2.84
N LEU A 272 -24.48 3.79 -2.50
CA LEU A 272 -25.26 2.91 -3.37
C LEU A 272 -25.60 3.57 -4.72
N VAL A 273 -25.79 4.89 -4.74
CA VAL A 273 -26.20 5.65 -5.95
C VAL A 273 -25.17 5.52 -7.07
N LEU A 274 -23.88 5.46 -6.72
CA LEU A 274 -22.80 5.27 -7.72
C LEU A 274 -22.92 3.94 -8.48
N PHE A 275 -23.62 2.96 -7.91
CA PHE A 275 -23.73 1.61 -8.45
C PHE A 275 -25.09 1.32 -9.11
N GLU A 276 -26.08 2.21 -9.00
CA GLU A 276 -27.42 2.01 -9.55
C GLU A 276 -27.44 1.84 -11.08
N LYS A 277 -26.45 2.38 -11.76
CA LYS A 277 -26.29 2.29 -13.22
C LYS A 277 -25.89 0.92 -13.74
N PHE A 278 -25.31 0.05 -12.89
CA PHE A 278 -24.83 -1.26 -13.28
C PHE A 278 -25.96 -2.31 -13.28
N ASP A 279 -25.86 -3.28 -14.18
CA ASP A 279 -26.82 -4.37 -14.29
C ASP A 279 -26.78 -5.27 -13.03
N LYS A 280 -27.91 -5.34 -12.34
CA LYS A 280 -28.06 -6.16 -11.11
C LYS A 280 -28.11 -7.67 -11.37
N ASN A 281 -28.33 -8.08 -12.63
CA ASN A 281 -28.35 -9.50 -13.01
C ASN A 281 -26.97 -10.04 -13.35
N GLN A 282 -25.95 -9.18 -13.42
CA GLN A 282 -24.57 -9.57 -13.71
C GLN A 282 -23.73 -9.49 -12.43
N PRO A 283 -22.77 -10.40 -12.22
CA PRO A 283 -21.79 -10.26 -11.15
C PRO A 283 -21.02 -8.94 -11.29
N LEU A 284 -20.95 -8.18 -10.19
CA LEU A 284 -20.13 -6.99 -10.11
C LEU A 284 -18.86 -7.31 -9.32
N PHE A 285 -17.72 -7.22 -9.99
CA PHE A 285 -16.42 -7.49 -9.41
C PHE A 285 -15.71 -6.21 -8.99
N MET A 286 -15.09 -6.26 -7.81
CA MET A 286 -14.31 -5.15 -7.29
C MET A 286 -13.01 -5.62 -6.64
N THR A 287 -12.09 -4.68 -6.41
CA THR A 287 -10.89 -5.00 -5.63
C THR A 287 -11.24 -5.19 -4.15
N GLU A 288 -10.40 -5.90 -3.41
CA GLU A 288 -10.57 -6.05 -1.97
C GLU A 288 -10.52 -4.72 -1.21
N LYS A 289 -9.71 -3.75 -1.70
CA LYS A 289 -9.66 -2.37 -1.17
C LYS A 289 -10.99 -1.63 -1.37
N ASP A 290 -11.70 -1.89 -2.47
CA ASP A 290 -13.02 -1.31 -2.72
C ASP A 290 -14.11 -2.02 -1.89
N ALA A 291 -13.98 -3.33 -1.71
CA ALA A 291 -14.93 -4.13 -0.95
C ALA A 291 -15.09 -3.66 0.51
N VAL A 292 -13.99 -3.24 1.16
CA VAL A 292 -14.08 -2.73 2.54
C VAL A 292 -14.93 -1.47 2.66
N LYS A 293 -15.06 -0.68 1.57
CA LYS A 293 -15.87 0.54 1.50
C LYS A 293 -17.35 0.28 1.20
N CYS A 294 -17.67 -0.93 0.70
CA CYS A 294 -19.00 -1.28 0.20
C CYS A 294 -19.78 -2.22 1.13
N GLN A 295 -19.19 -2.66 2.24
CA GLN A 295 -19.71 -3.76 3.05
C GLN A 295 -21.13 -3.49 3.60
N ASP A 296 -21.40 -2.24 4.02
CA ASP A 296 -22.66 -1.87 4.66
C ASP A 296 -23.87 -1.79 3.71
N PHE A 297 -23.60 -1.66 2.39
CA PHE A 297 -24.64 -1.56 1.36
C PHE A 297 -24.49 -2.57 0.22
N ALA A 298 -23.76 -3.66 0.49
CA ALA A 298 -23.47 -4.70 -0.48
C ALA A 298 -24.76 -5.29 -1.10
N GLN A 299 -24.70 -5.58 -2.41
CA GLN A 299 -25.79 -6.24 -3.13
C GLN A 299 -25.51 -7.74 -3.35
N SER A 300 -26.55 -8.51 -3.65
CA SER A 300 -26.46 -9.97 -3.82
C SER A 300 -25.67 -10.45 -5.03
N ASN A 301 -25.24 -9.56 -5.92
CA ASN A 301 -24.42 -9.88 -7.08
C ASN A 301 -22.98 -9.34 -6.96
N TRP A 302 -22.55 -8.86 -5.78
CA TRP A 302 -21.24 -8.22 -5.60
C TRP A 302 -20.20 -9.19 -5.08
N TRP A 303 -19.07 -9.19 -5.75
CA TRP A 303 -17.92 -10.05 -5.48
C TRP A 303 -16.64 -9.21 -5.42
N TYR A 304 -15.76 -9.53 -4.53
CA TYR A 304 -14.42 -8.95 -4.56
C TYR A 304 -13.38 -10.03 -4.84
N VAL A 305 -12.26 -9.59 -5.43
CA VAL A 305 -11.16 -10.47 -5.82
C VAL A 305 -9.95 -10.11 -4.97
N PRO A 306 -9.67 -10.87 -3.90
CA PRO A 306 -8.45 -10.71 -3.15
C PRO A 306 -7.25 -11.15 -3.97
N VAL A 307 -6.11 -10.49 -3.76
CA VAL A 307 -4.85 -10.87 -4.38
C VAL A 307 -3.84 -11.23 -3.30
N GLU A 308 -3.11 -12.31 -3.53
CA GLU A 308 -1.97 -12.69 -2.71
C GLU A 308 -0.69 -12.15 -3.34
N ALA A 309 0.17 -11.55 -2.52
CA ALA A 309 1.50 -11.16 -2.97
C ALA A 309 2.43 -12.37 -2.86
N GLU A 310 2.99 -12.78 -3.98
CA GLU A 310 4.00 -13.83 -4.06
C GLU A 310 5.36 -13.20 -4.37
N ILE A 311 6.31 -13.38 -3.46
CA ILE A 311 7.69 -12.93 -3.59
C ILE A 311 8.57 -14.13 -3.22
N ASN A 312 9.02 -14.85 -4.22
CA ASN A 312 9.69 -16.16 -4.06
C ASN A 312 11.09 -16.08 -4.66
N ASP A 313 11.98 -15.32 -4.04
CA ASP A 313 13.39 -15.22 -4.43
C ASP A 313 14.31 -15.36 -3.20
N GLU A 314 15.58 -15.63 -3.45
CA GLU A 314 16.59 -15.78 -2.40
C GLU A 314 16.76 -14.49 -1.59
N GLN A 315 16.62 -13.34 -2.21
CA GLN A 315 16.75 -12.03 -1.54
C GLN A 315 15.65 -11.84 -0.51
N SER A 316 14.43 -12.30 -0.77
CA SER A 316 13.30 -12.23 0.16
C SER A 316 13.57 -13.05 1.43
N GLU A 317 14.07 -14.28 1.29
CA GLU A 317 14.42 -15.14 2.44
C GLU A 317 15.60 -14.56 3.22
N GLN A 318 16.62 -14.05 2.55
CA GLN A 318 17.75 -13.39 3.20
C GLN A 318 17.31 -12.14 3.99
N PHE A 319 16.43 -11.32 3.41
CA PHE A 319 15.90 -10.13 4.07
C PHE A 319 15.10 -10.50 5.34
N ILE A 320 14.20 -11.49 5.22
CA ILE A 320 13.39 -11.96 6.36
C ILE A 320 14.29 -12.56 7.45
N ALA A 321 15.26 -13.39 7.08
CA ALA A 321 16.19 -13.99 8.05
C ALA A 321 17.00 -12.94 8.81
N ALA A 322 17.53 -11.93 8.11
CA ALA A 322 18.27 -10.82 8.71
C ALA A 322 17.38 -10.01 9.66
N LEU A 323 16.13 -9.74 9.29
CA LEU A 323 15.17 -9.03 10.14
C LEU A 323 14.84 -9.82 11.40
N ILE A 324 14.61 -11.14 11.29
CA ILE A 324 14.36 -12.01 12.44
C ILE A 324 15.57 -12.03 13.38
N GLN A 325 16.77 -12.09 12.85
CA GLN A 325 17.98 -12.03 13.68
C GLN A 325 18.06 -10.70 14.42
N GLN A 326 17.75 -9.58 13.77
CA GLN A 326 17.71 -8.27 14.39
C GLN A 326 16.67 -8.20 15.51
N VAL A 327 15.46 -8.75 15.29
CA VAL A 327 14.40 -8.84 16.32
C VAL A 327 14.88 -9.64 17.54
N LYS A 328 15.56 -10.77 17.33
CA LYS A 328 16.06 -11.63 18.42
C LYS A 328 17.19 -10.97 19.23
N THR A 329 17.99 -10.12 18.60
CA THR A 329 19.12 -9.42 19.24
C THR A 329 18.75 -8.06 19.84
N ALA A 330 17.57 -7.53 19.49
CA ALA A 330 17.07 -6.31 20.10
C ALA A 330 16.88 -6.48 21.63
N PRO A 331 17.25 -5.48 22.45
CA PRO A 331 17.02 -5.56 23.88
C PRO A 331 15.51 -5.75 24.13
N LYS A 332 15.15 -6.81 24.87
CA LYS A 332 13.75 -7.03 25.22
C LYS A 332 13.26 -5.80 25.97
N SER A 333 12.27 -5.12 25.41
CA SER A 333 11.56 -4.07 26.13
C SER A 333 10.98 -4.70 27.41
N THR A 334 11.59 -4.44 28.55
CA THR A 334 10.95 -4.65 29.85
C THR A 334 9.72 -3.73 29.85
N ALA A 335 8.54 -4.32 29.64
CA ALA A 335 7.29 -3.63 29.88
C ALA A 335 7.34 -2.97 31.26
N LEU A 336 7.25 -1.63 31.29
CA LEU A 336 7.02 -0.87 32.50
C LEU A 336 5.57 -1.02 32.94
#